data_9b2401000fc876e34ceaa5e7a010de35
#
_entry.id   9b2401000fc876e34ceaa5e7a010de35
#
_cell.length_a   1.000
_cell.length_b   1.000
_cell.length_c   1.000
_cell.angle_alpha   90.00
_cell.angle_beta   90.00
_cell.angle_gamma   90.00
#
_symmetry.space_group_name_H-M   'P 1'
#
loop_
_entity.id
_entity.type
_entity.pdbx_description
1 polymer ?
#
loop_
_entity_poly.entity_id
_entity_poly.type
_entity_poly.pdbx_seq_one_letter_code
_entity_poly.pdbx_strand_id
1 'polypeptide(L)'
;MNPQTPTVDVVIPTYNQAEYLRKALQSLVDQEFHDWNALVVNNMSTDNTRAVVEEFNDPRINVIDFANHGVIAASRNIGITRSNATYLAFLDSDDWWFPNKLHRCIEALETGFDLVCHAEEWHSTTASRRVPYGPASRAQYQHLLLRGNCLSTSAVVGRTAMFQHVGGFATNPEFVTAEDYELWLRLAERRFSFAFIPETLGVFRIHPSSASSSVERNCDAEMAVVKHHLTRANITSRRMVRRRQARSHYSAGRAHHKNGSLQSAWPHFRRALWLSPSFARTYAGVLVLAYSSAKRKLFQRSAV
;
A
#
# COMPACT_ATOMS: atom_id res chain seq x y z
N MET A 1 23.58 2.14 30.71
CA MET A 1 23.88 2.55 29.34
C MET A 1 22.58 3.20 28.81
N ASN A 2 22.63 4.44 28.34
CA ASN A 2 21.45 4.98 27.62
C ASN A 2 21.17 4.05 26.41
N PRO A 3 19.94 3.56 26.23
CA PRO A 3 19.61 2.80 25.05
C PRO A 3 19.92 3.67 23.83
N GLN A 4 20.81 3.22 22.97
CA GLN A 4 21.17 3.93 21.75
C GLN A 4 19.92 3.95 20.87
N THR A 5 19.54 5.13 20.40
CA THR A 5 18.36 5.27 19.50
C THR A 5 18.63 4.46 18.24
N PRO A 6 17.75 3.53 17.83
CA PRO A 6 17.98 2.70 16.64
C PRO A 6 17.99 3.56 15.38
N THR A 7 18.66 3.09 14.36
CA THR A 7 18.67 3.75 13.05
C THR A 7 17.30 3.67 12.38
N VAL A 8 16.58 2.54 12.52
CA VAL A 8 15.27 2.30 11.90
C VAL A 8 14.26 1.80 12.92
N ASP A 9 13.09 2.44 12.96
CA ASP A 9 11.90 1.84 13.57
C ASP A 9 10.98 1.28 12.46
N VAL A 10 10.52 0.04 12.66
CA VAL A 10 9.59 -0.66 11.76
C VAL A 10 8.23 -0.72 12.41
N VAL A 11 7.24 -0.05 11.84
CA VAL A 11 5.86 -0.02 12.33
C VAL A 11 5.06 -1.14 11.69
N ILE A 12 4.52 -2.03 12.52
CA ILE A 12 3.77 -3.22 12.09
C ILE A 12 2.37 -3.18 12.71
N PRO A 13 1.36 -2.63 12.01
CA PRO A 13 -0.02 -2.72 12.47
C PRO A 13 -0.54 -4.16 12.31
N THR A 14 -1.25 -4.67 13.33
CA THR A 14 -1.80 -6.03 13.28
C THR A 14 -3.18 -6.12 13.94
N TYR A 15 -4.03 -7.00 13.40
CA TYR A 15 -5.32 -7.37 13.99
C TYR A 15 -5.72 -8.79 13.57
N ASN A 16 -5.75 -9.74 14.53
CA ASN A 16 -6.15 -11.13 14.32
C ASN A 16 -5.43 -11.79 13.12
N GLN A 17 -4.10 -11.60 13.04
CA GLN A 17 -3.24 -12.11 11.96
C GLN A 17 -1.99 -12.83 12.50
N ALA A 18 -2.11 -13.56 13.61
CA ALA A 18 -0.99 -14.21 14.30
C ALA A 18 -0.03 -14.97 13.36
N GLU A 19 -0.58 -15.83 12.48
CA GLU A 19 0.23 -16.64 11.56
C GLU A 19 0.96 -15.80 10.50
N TYR A 20 0.34 -14.74 10.02
CA TYR A 20 0.99 -13.84 9.07
C TYR A 20 2.07 -13.01 9.77
N LEU A 21 1.75 -12.47 10.94
CA LEU A 21 2.67 -11.68 11.76
C LEU A 21 3.93 -12.47 12.08
N ARG A 22 3.83 -13.78 12.36
CA ARG A 22 5.00 -14.66 12.59
C ARG A 22 5.98 -14.56 11.42
N LYS A 23 5.50 -14.64 10.18
CA LYS A 23 6.33 -14.54 8.99
C LYS A 23 6.91 -13.14 8.80
N ALA A 24 6.12 -12.11 9.06
CA ALA A 24 6.58 -10.72 9.00
C ALA A 24 7.74 -10.47 9.98
N LEU A 25 7.57 -10.88 11.24
CA LEU A 25 8.60 -10.74 12.28
C LEU A 25 9.85 -11.57 11.98
N GLN A 26 9.68 -12.83 11.51
CA GLN A 26 10.83 -13.64 11.10
C GLN A 26 11.64 -12.95 10.01
N SER A 27 10.97 -12.36 9.01
CA SER A 27 11.64 -11.65 7.92
C SER A 27 12.39 -10.39 8.39
N LEU A 28 11.97 -9.83 9.52
CA LEU A 28 12.66 -8.70 10.14
C LEU A 28 13.88 -9.17 10.97
N VAL A 29 13.73 -10.26 11.70
CA VAL A 29 14.88 -10.89 12.43
C VAL A 29 15.97 -11.32 11.45
N ASP A 30 15.59 -11.79 10.27
CA ASP A 30 16.50 -12.25 9.20
C ASP A 30 17.16 -11.09 8.43
N GLN A 31 16.92 -9.82 8.77
CA GLN A 31 17.55 -8.69 8.08
C GLN A 31 19.06 -8.66 8.32
N GLU A 32 19.84 -8.42 7.27
CA GLU A 32 21.28 -8.20 7.31
C GLU A 32 21.67 -6.92 8.05
N PHE A 33 20.78 -5.92 8.02
CA PHE A 33 20.91 -4.69 8.80
C PHE A 33 20.28 -4.87 10.17
N HIS A 34 21.07 -4.79 11.25
CA HIS A 34 20.65 -5.21 12.60
C HIS A 34 20.21 -4.07 13.53
N ASP A 35 20.46 -2.80 13.17
CA ASP A 35 20.14 -1.63 14.01
C ASP A 35 18.72 -1.13 13.74
N TRP A 36 17.75 -1.94 14.14
CA TRP A 36 16.33 -1.68 14.01
C TRP A 36 15.56 -2.06 15.28
N ASN A 37 14.40 -1.41 15.49
CA ASN A 37 13.35 -1.88 16.39
C ASN A 37 12.04 -2.10 15.62
N ALA A 38 11.21 -3.01 16.11
CA ALA A 38 9.84 -3.24 15.64
C ALA A 38 8.84 -2.69 16.65
N LEU A 39 7.91 -1.85 16.18
CA LEU A 39 6.76 -1.35 16.90
C LEU A 39 5.51 -2.08 16.39
N VAL A 40 5.19 -3.22 17.01
CA VAL A 40 4.00 -4.02 16.67
C VAL A 40 2.78 -3.37 17.31
N VAL A 41 1.97 -2.67 16.52
CA VAL A 41 0.76 -2.00 17.02
C VAL A 41 -0.42 -2.94 16.89
N ASN A 42 -0.73 -3.61 18.00
CA ASN A 42 -1.79 -4.61 18.13
C ASN A 42 -3.15 -3.92 18.36
N ASN A 43 -4.06 -4.05 17.40
CA ASN A 43 -5.42 -3.50 17.51
C ASN A 43 -6.33 -4.40 18.36
N MET A 44 -5.94 -4.69 19.62
CA MET A 44 -6.72 -5.51 20.54
C MET A 44 -7.09 -6.88 19.95
N SER A 45 -6.15 -7.59 19.35
CA SER A 45 -6.37 -8.92 18.77
C SER A 45 -6.86 -9.92 19.81
N THR A 46 -7.72 -10.81 19.40
CA THR A 46 -8.32 -11.89 20.22
C THR A 46 -7.76 -13.28 19.89
N ASP A 47 -6.90 -13.37 18.88
CA ASP A 47 -6.17 -14.58 18.51
C ASP A 47 -4.80 -14.67 19.25
N ASN A 48 -3.91 -15.55 18.81
CA ASN A 48 -2.61 -15.76 19.40
C ASN A 48 -1.56 -14.68 19.04
N THR A 49 -1.97 -13.49 18.54
CA THR A 49 -1.05 -12.43 18.08
C THR A 49 -0.01 -12.08 19.13
N ARG A 50 -0.42 -11.89 20.41
CA ARG A 50 0.52 -11.55 21.49
C ARG A 50 1.51 -12.68 21.77
N ALA A 51 1.02 -13.92 21.86
CA ALA A 51 1.88 -15.08 22.09
C ALA A 51 2.92 -15.24 20.97
N VAL A 52 2.53 -15.02 19.72
CA VAL A 52 3.47 -15.06 18.58
C VAL A 52 4.60 -14.04 18.75
N VAL A 53 4.33 -12.83 19.22
CA VAL A 53 5.40 -11.84 19.43
C VAL A 53 6.32 -12.25 20.58
N GLU A 54 5.77 -12.75 21.68
CA GLU A 54 6.51 -13.21 22.85
C GLU A 54 7.44 -14.39 22.54
N GLU A 55 7.07 -15.28 21.61
CA GLU A 55 7.90 -16.40 21.16
C GLU A 55 9.24 -15.99 20.53
N PHE A 56 9.33 -14.81 19.91
CA PHE A 56 10.59 -14.33 19.33
C PHE A 56 11.63 -14.01 20.38
N ASN A 57 11.21 -13.64 21.60
CA ASN A 57 12.11 -13.29 22.71
C ASN A 57 13.26 -12.33 22.28
N ASP A 58 12.96 -11.41 21.37
CA ASP A 58 13.90 -10.41 20.82
C ASP A 58 13.59 -9.03 21.44
N PRO A 59 14.53 -8.42 22.20
CA PRO A 59 14.29 -7.13 22.87
C PRO A 59 14.03 -5.96 21.91
N ARG A 60 14.32 -6.12 20.63
CA ARG A 60 14.01 -5.13 19.59
C ARG A 60 12.53 -5.12 19.18
N ILE A 61 11.76 -6.16 19.50
CA ILE A 61 10.36 -6.30 19.12
C ILE A 61 9.46 -5.86 20.28
N ASN A 62 8.74 -4.74 20.10
CA ASN A 62 7.91 -4.13 21.13
C ASN A 62 6.44 -4.14 20.72
N VAL A 63 5.54 -4.63 21.59
CA VAL A 63 4.10 -4.61 21.38
C VAL A 63 3.47 -3.38 22.00
N ILE A 64 2.57 -2.76 21.26
CA ILE A 64 1.75 -1.63 21.69
C ILE A 64 0.29 -2.00 21.45
N ASP A 65 -0.48 -2.24 22.52
CA ASP A 65 -1.92 -2.42 22.39
C ASP A 65 -2.60 -1.08 22.17
N PHE A 66 -3.39 -0.98 21.11
CA PHE A 66 -4.07 0.24 20.71
C PHE A 66 -5.36 -0.04 19.93
N ALA A 67 -6.50 0.32 20.48
CA ALA A 67 -7.79 0.20 19.80
C ALA A 67 -7.91 1.26 18.69
N ASN A 68 -7.76 0.86 17.44
CA ASN A 68 -7.83 1.77 16.29
C ASN A 68 -9.22 1.90 15.67
N HIS A 69 -10.21 1.17 16.19
CA HIS A 69 -11.61 1.19 15.72
C HIS A 69 -11.77 0.97 14.20
N GLY A 70 -10.93 0.11 13.61
CA GLY A 70 -10.95 -0.21 12.18
C GLY A 70 -10.22 0.79 11.29
N VAL A 71 -9.47 1.74 11.87
CA VAL A 71 -8.68 2.76 11.14
C VAL A 71 -7.19 2.42 11.25
N ILE A 72 -6.65 1.66 10.32
CA ILE A 72 -5.24 1.22 10.33
C ILE A 72 -4.25 2.39 10.35
N ALA A 73 -4.60 3.53 9.73
CA ALA A 73 -3.85 4.78 9.79
C ALA A 73 -3.52 5.21 11.23
N ALA A 74 -4.48 5.04 12.17
CA ALA A 74 -4.27 5.40 13.56
C ALA A 74 -3.20 4.51 14.23
N SER A 75 -3.17 3.21 13.92
CA SER A 75 -2.09 2.31 14.37
C SER A 75 -0.73 2.73 13.83
N ARG A 76 -0.62 3.05 12.54
CA ARG A 76 0.62 3.53 11.95
C ARG A 76 1.08 4.85 12.58
N ASN A 77 0.14 5.75 12.89
CA ASN A 77 0.44 7.03 13.54
C ASN A 77 0.97 6.87 14.97
N ILE A 78 0.52 5.87 15.72
CA ILE A 78 1.11 5.55 17.03
C ILE A 78 2.60 5.22 16.87
N GLY A 79 2.97 4.41 15.87
CA GLY A 79 4.36 4.12 15.55
C GLY A 79 5.15 5.38 15.17
N ILE A 80 4.62 6.22 14.29
CA ILE A 80 5.25 7.49 13.88
C ILE A 80 5.50 8.41 15.09
N THR A 81 4.50 8.52 15.98
CA THR A 81 4.59 9.41 17.16
C THR A 81 5.59 8.91 18.20
N ARG A 82 5.72 7.59 18.34
CA ARG A 82 6.62 6.98 19.33
C ARG A 82 8.05 6.80 18.83
N SER A 83 8.26 6.90 17.53
CA SER A 83 9.59 6.74 16.95
C SER A 83 10.49 7.94 17.20
N ASN A 84 11.72 7.64 17.62
CA ASN A 84 12.85 8.57 17.68
C ASN A 84 13.98 8.15 16.72
N ALA A 85 13.78 7.08 15.92
CA ALA A 85 14.74 6.60 14.96
C ALA A 85 14.95 7.61 13.81
N THR A 86 16.11 7.54 13.16
CA THR A 86 16.38 8.38 11.99
C THR A 86 15.41 8.09 10.84
N TYR A 87 15.09 6.81 10.65
CA TYR A 87 14.21 6.32 9.59
C TYR A 87 13.04 5.52 10.14
N LEU A 88 11.91 5.61 9.42
CA LEU A 88 10.73 4.78 9.62
C LEU A 88 10.51 3.90 8.41
N ALA A 89 10.21 2.63 8.66
CA ALA A 89 9.70 1.68 7.70
C ALA A 89 8.30 1.22 8.14
N PHE A 90 7.47 0.84 7.17
CA PHE A 90 6.18 0.22 7.44
C PHE A 90 6.17 -1.20 6.88
N LEU A 91 5.65 -2.14 7.65
CA LEU A 91 5.48 -3.52 7.25
C LEU A 91 4.08 -3.97 7.66
N ASP A 92 3.20 -4.20 6.71
CA ASP A 92 1.90 -4.77 7.02
C ASP A 92 2.07 -6.23 7.48
N SER A 93 1.31 -6.64 8.48
CA SER A 93 1.52 -7.93 9.18
C SER A 93 1.32 -9.17 8.31
N ASP A 94 0.73 -9.01 7.12
CA ASP A 94 0.54 -10.07 6.12
C ASP A 94 1.64 -10.11 5.04
N ASP A 95 2.56 -9.14 5.02
CA ASP A 95 3.70 -9.05 4.10
C ASP A 95 5.00 -9.57 4.75
N TRP A 96 6.08 -9.67 3.96
CA TRP A 96 7.43 -9.98 4.48
C TRP A 96 8.53 -9.42 3.58
N TRP A 97 9.71 -9.24 4.15
CA TRP A 97 10.86 -8.67 3.46
C TRP A 97 11.94 -9.70 3.12
N PHE A 98 12.79 -9.40 2.15
CA PHE A 98 14.01 -10.13 1.90
C PHE A 98 15.16 -9.60 2.77
N PRO A 99 16.19 -10.41 3.09
CA PRO A 99 17.21 -10.10 4.09
C PRO A 99 17.95 -8.77 3.88
N ASN A 100 18.16 -8.37 2.63
CA ASN A 100 18.90 -7.16 2.27
C ASN A 100 18.05 -5.88 2.19
N LYS A 101 16.76 -5.93 2.53
CA LYS A 101 15.84 -4.79 2.28
C LYS A 101 16.23 -3.54 3.05
N LEU A 102 16.44 -3.63 4.35
CA LEU A 102 16.77 -2.45 5.16
C LEU A 102 18.09 -1.86 4.72
N HIS A 103 19.12 -2.70 4.52
CA HIS A 103 20.43 -2.27 4.05
C HIS A 103 20.32 -1.45 2.75
N ARG A 104 19.66 -1.99 1.73
CA ARG A 104 19.50 -1.32 0.42
C ARG A 104 18.70 -0.01 0.49
N CYS A 105 17.68 0.02 1.35
CA CYS A 105 16.88 1.24 1.53
C CYS A 105 17.67 2.34 2.24
N ILE A 106 18.47 2.00 3.26
CA ILE A 106 19.28 2.97 4.00
C ILE A 106 20.38 3.53 3.10
N GLU A 107 21.13 2.68 2.36
CA GLU A 107 22.08 3.15 1.35
C GLU A 107 21.47 4.22 0.42
N ALA A 108 20.26 3.97 -0.10
CA ALA A 108 19.61 4.91 -0.98
C ALA A 108 19.18 6.21 -0.27
N LEU A 109 18.74 6.15 1.00
CA LEU A 109 18.39 7.34 1.80
C LEU A 109 19.60 8.19 2.15
N GLU A 110 20.76 7.58 2.37
CA GLU A 110 22.02 8.26 2.65
C GLU A 110 22.54 9.09 1.45
N THR A 111 22.09 8.79 0.23
CA THR A 111 22.38 9.64 -0.94
C THR A 111 21.60 10.96 -0.97
N GLY A 112 20.73 11.21 0.05
CA GLY A 112 20.03 12.48 0.23
C GLY A 112 18.55 12.48 -0.12
N PHE A 113 17.95 11.32 -0.40
CA PHE A 113 16.50 11.21 -0.57
C PHE A 113 15.75 11.21 0.78
N ASP A 114 14.48 11.64 0.75
CA ASP A 114 13.61 11.67 1.92
C ASP A 114 12.84 10.36 2.11
N LEU A 115 12.49 9.69 0.99
CA LEU A 115 11.77 8.43 0.97
C LEU A 115 12.26 7.55 -0.17
N VAL A 116 12.37 6.26 0.10
CA VAL A 116 12.64 5.23 -0.91
C VAL A 116 11.50 4.22 -0.97
N CYS A 117 11.24 3.68 -2.17
CA CYS A 117 10.28 2.61 -2.39
C CYS A 117 10.91 1.57 -3.33
N HIS A 118 10.88 0.30 -2.95
CA HIS A 118 11.45 -0.79 -3.76
C HIS A 118 10.37 -1.55 -4.54
N ALA A 119 10.77 -2.37 -5.51
CA ALA A 119 9.86 -3.29 -6.18
C ALA A 119 9.47 -4.44 -5.24
N GLU A 120 8.27 -4.99 -5.42
CA GLU A 120 7.75 -6.13 -4.66
C GLU A 120 7.42 -7.31 -5.56
N GLU A 121 7.42 -8.49 -4.97
CA GLU A 121 6.75 -9.66 -5.51
C GLU A 121 5.32 -9.74 -4.95
N TRP A 122 4.33 -9.65 -5.81
CA TRP A 122 2.95 -9.89 -5.42
C TRP A 122 2.65 -11.37 -5.48
N HIS A 123 2.45 -11.96 -4.31
CA HIS A 123 2.30 -13.40 -4.10
C HIS A 123 0.88 -13.78 -3.71
N SER A 124 0.29 -14.73 -4.44
CA SER A 124 -0.97 -15.38 -4.11
C SER A 124 -0.77 -16.90 -4.04
N THR A 125 -1.79 -17.64 -3.63
CA THR A 125 -1.76 -19.11 -3.61
C THR A 125 -1.55 -19.74 -4.98
N THR A 126 -1.81 -19.02 -6.07
CA THR A 126 -1.78 -19.56 -7.44
C THR A 126 -0.74 -18.92 -8.35
N ALA A 127 -0.19 -17.77 -7.98
CA ALA A 127 0.74 -17.04 -8.85
C ALA A 127 1.57 -16.02 -8.06
N SER A 128 2.79 -15.80 -8.56
CA SER A 128 3.66 -14.70 -8.15
C SER A 128 4.00 -13.84 -9.35
N ARG A 129 4.16 -12.54 -9.11
CA ARG A 129 4.63 -11.62 -10.14
C ARG A 129 5.38 -10.45 -9.53
N ARG A 130 6.44 -10.02 -10.18
CA ARG A 130 7.15 -8.80 -9.83
C ARG A 130 6.30 -7.57 -10.16
N VAL A 131 6.24 -6.61 -9.22
CA VAL A 131 5.57 -5.32 -9.37
C VAL A 131 6.58 -4.19 -9.10
N PRO A 132 7.04 -3.49 -10.15
CA PRO A 132 7.87 -2.31 -9.97
C PRO A 132 7.00 -1.12 -9.57
N TYR A 133 7.56 -0.25 -8.74
CA TYR A 133 6.97 1.04 -8.36
C TYR A 133 7.69 2.20 -9.04
N GLY A 134 7.15 3.40 -8.92
CA GLY A 134 7.71 4.60 -9.54
C GLY A 134 7.40 4.75 -11.04
N PRO A 135 8.26 5.37 -11.82
CA PRO A 135 9.52 6.04 -11.44
C PRO A 135 9.31 7.35 -10.66
N ALA A 136 10.40 7.99 -10.20
CA ALA A 136 10.34 9.25 -9.42
C ALA A 136 9.52 10.36 -10.11
N SER A 137 9.55 10.44 -11.43
CA SER A 137 8.72 11.39 -12.18
C SER A 137 7.21 11.17 -12.01
N ARG A 138 6.77 9.94 -11.67
CA ARG A 138 5.37 9.65 -11.36
C ARG A 138 4.99 10.01 -9.93
N ALA A 139 5.94 10.09 -9.02
CA ALA A 139 5.73 10.46 -7.63
C ALA A 139 5.65 11.98 -7.41
N GLN A 140 5.83 12.81 -8.45
CA GLN A 140 5.52 14.23 -8.39
C GLN A 140 4.02 14.45 -8.17
N TYR A 141 3.66 15.44 -7.34
CA TYR A 141 2.29 15.66 -6.88
C TYR A 141 1.22 15.59 -7.98
N GLN A 142 1.38 16.37 -9.05
CA GLN A 142 0.39 16.38 -10.14
C GLN A 142 0.30 15.04 -10.87
N HIS A 143 1.44 14.36 -11.08
CA HIS A 143 1.46 13.06 -11.72
C HIS A 143 0.83 11.99 -10.81
N LEU A 144 1.18 11.99 -9.53
CA LEU A 144 0.62 11.07 -8.54
C LEU A 144 -0.89 11.27 -8.45
N LEU A 145 -1.37 12.51 -8.33
CA LEU A 145 -2.79 12.83 -8.28
C LEU A 145 -3.55 12.40 -9.55
N LEU A 146 -3.03 12.71 -10.75
CA LEU A 146 -3.73 12.50 -12.00
C LEU A 146 -3.54 11.10 -12.60
N ARG A 147 -2.51 10.36 -12.18
CA ARG A 147 -2.18 9.03 -12.73
C ARG A 147 -2.38 7.89 -11.73
N GLY A 148 -2.60 8.19 -10.45
CA GLY A 148 -2.81 7.22 -9.37
C GLY A 148 -1.54 6.83 -8.63
N ASN A 149 -1.72 6.11 -7.52
CA ASN A 149 -0.66 5.64 -6.64
C ASN A 149 0.43 4.86 -7.40
N CYS A 150 1.68 5.04 -7.03
CA CYS A 150 2.84 4.33 -7.56
C CYS A 150 3.83 3.91 -6.46
N LEU A 151 3.37 3.82 -5.21
CA LEU A 151 4.11 3.33 -4.05
C LEU A 151 3.31 2.24 -3.35
N SER A 152 3.96 1.46 -2.50
CA SER A 152 3.35 0.49 -1.58
C SER A 152 3.84 0.75 -0.17
N THR A 153 2.97 0.61 0.82
CA THR A 153 3.28 0.89 2.22
C THR A 153 4.40 -0.01 2.73
N SER A 154 4.34 -1.32 2.50
CA SER A 154 5.37 -2.28 2.94
C SER A 154 6.70 -2.14 2.17
N ALA A 155 6.70 -1.42 1.03
CA ALA A 155 7.89 -1.19 0.23
C ALA A 155 8.65 0.10 0.59
N VAL A 156 8.13 0.96 1.47
CA VAL A 156 8.76 2.24 1.76
C VAL A 156 9.61 2.24 3.02
N VAL A 157 10.68 3.05 2.97
CA VAL A 157 11.40 3.55 4.13
C VAL A 157 11.61 5.04 3.92
N GLY A 158 11.48 5.85 4.96
CA GLY A 158 11.67 7.30 4.84
C GLY A 158 12.17 7.93 6.13
N ARG A 159 12.58 9.20 6.07
CA ARG A 159 13.02 9.96 7.24
C ARG A 159 11.86 10.13 8.22
N THR A 160 12.06 9.78 9.48
CA THR A 160 11.05 9.90 10.54
C THR A 160 10.50 11.31 10.64
N ALA A 161 11.39 12.31 10.64
CA ALA A 161 11.01 13.73 10.71
C ALA A 161 10.08 14.17 9.57
N MET A 162 10.20 13.58 8.37
CA MET A 162 9.31 13.84 7.24
C MET A 162 7.86 13.41 7.55
N PHE A 163 7.67 12.19 8.07
CA PHE A 163 6.35 11.67 8.44
C PHE A 163 5.72 12.47 9.58
N GLN A 164 6.52 12.80 10.61
CA GLN A 164 6.07 13.64 11.74
C GLN A 164 5.69 15.06 11.30
N HIS A 165 6.49 15.65 10.39
CA HIS A 165 6.24 17.02 9.88
C HIS A 165 4.90 17.13 9.13
N VAL A 166 4.47 16.08 8.43
CA VAL A 166 3.19 16.09 7.72
C VAL A 166 2.01 15.61 8.59
N GLY A 167 2.26 15.19 9.83
CA GLY A 167 1.23 14.71 10.77
C GLY A 167 0.79 13.26 10.54
N GLY A 168 1.68 12.43 9.92
CA GLY A 168 1.40 11.00 9.70
C GLY A 168 0.30 10.72 8.66
N PHE A 169 -0.33 9.56 8.76
CA PHE A 169 -1.45 9.13 7.90
C PHE A 169 -2.75 9.85 8.27
N ALA A 170 -3.57 10.18 7.28
CA ALA A 170 -4.91 10.72 7.53
C ALA A 170 -5.82 9.63 8.12
N THR A 171 -6.53 9.98 9.21
CA THR A 171 -7.45 9.06 9.90
C THR A 171 -8.91 9.25 9.47
N ASN A 172 -9.18 9.96 8.38
CA ASN A 172 -10.53 10.12 7.83
C ASN A 172 -11.10 8.77 7.42
N PRO A 173 -12.27 8.35 7.93
CA PRO A 173 -12.90 7.06 7.57
C PRO A 173 -13.15 6.87 6.07
N GLU A 174 -13.36 7.95 5.32
CA GLU A 174 -13.54 7.90 3.86
C GLU A 174 -12.26 7.50 3.11
N PHE A 175 -11.08 7.61 3.74
CA PHE A 175 -9.79 7.29 3.13
C PHE A 175 -9.28 5.89 3.48
N VAL A 176 -10.00 5.14 4.31
CA VAL A 176 -9.57 3.79 4.73
C VAL A 176 -9.45 2.89 3.52
N THR A 177 -8.27 2.29 3.34
CA THR A 177 -7.72 1.55 2.20
C THR A 177 -7.01 2.41 1.13
N ALA A 178 -6.99 3.73 1.29
CA ALA A 178 -6.24 4.67 0.45
C ALA A 178 -5.53 5.76 1.30
N GLU A 179 -5.40 5.54 2.60
CA GLU A 179 -4.72 6.45 3.53
C GLU A 179 -3.22 6.61 3.22
N ASP A 180 -2.60 5.57 2.66
CA ASP A 180 -1.23 5.58 2.17
C ASP A 180 -1.09 6.51 0.96
N TYR A 181 -1.98 6.38 -0.01
CA TYR A 181 -2.00 7.24 -1.19
C TYR A 181 -2.22 8.70 -0.83
N GLU A 182 -3.06 8.98 0.16
CA GLU A 182 -3.26 10.34 0.67
C GLU A 182 -1.96 10.90 1.28
N LEU A 183 -1.26 10.10 2.08
CA LEU A 183 0.02 10.49 2.66
C LEU A 183 1.08 10.79 1.58
N TRP A 184 1.21 9.91 0.56
CA TRP A 184 2.14 10.14 -0.55
C TRP A 184 1.84 11.42 -1.32
N LEU A 185 0.57 11.77 -1.50
CA LEU A 185 0.17 13.04 -2.12
C LEU A 185 0.59 14.24 -1.27
N ARG A 186 0.39 14.22 0.06
CA ARG A 186 0.86 15.31 0.93
C ARG A 186 2.37 15.47 0.94
N LEU A 187 3.11 14.36 0.96
CA LEU A 187 4.57 14.40 0.87
C LEU A 187 5.04 14.98 -0.46
N ALA A 188 4.46 14.54 -1.57
CA ALA A 188 4.77 15.05 -2.90
C ALA A 188 4.39 16.53 -3.08
N GLU A 189 3.27 16.99 -2.49
CA GLU A 189 2.86 18.39 -2.46
C GLU A 189 3.91 19.28 -1.77
N ARG A 190 4.51 18.77 -0.71
CA ARG A 190 5.59 19.43 0.04
C ARG A 190 6.97 19.27 -0.58
N ARG A 191 7.05 18.64 -1.76
CA ARG A 191 8.26 18.43 -2.55
C ARG A 191 9.34 17.59 -1.88
N PHE A 192 8.97 16.69 -0.99
CA PHE A 192 9.89 15.67 -0.52
C PHE A 192 10.38 14.80 -1.69
N SER A 193 11.64 14.40 -1.63
CA SER A 193 12.32 13.66 -2.69
C SER A 193 12.11 12.15 -2.55
N PHE A 194 11.68 11.48 -3.64
CA PHE A 194 11.43 10.06 -3.66
C PHE A 194 12.39 9.35 -4.60
N ALA A 195 13.02 8.29 -4.11
CA ALA A 195 13.79 7.36 -4.94
C ALA A 195 13.07 6.01 -5.08
N PHE A 196 13.37 5.31 -6.17
CA PHE A 196 12.81 4.01 -6.46
C PHE A 196 13.91 2.99 -6.74
N ILE A 197 13.96 1.95 -5.91
CA ILE A 197 14.91 0.85 -6.02
C ILE A 197 14.29 -0.21 -6.93
N PRO A 198 14.93 -0.56 -8.05
CA PRO A 198 14.36 -1.53 -8.99
C PRO A 198 14.40 -2.96 -8.46
N GLU A 199 15.21 -3.25 -7.44
CA GLU A 199 15.32 -4.57 -6.83
C GLU A 199 14.01 -4.96 -6.13
N THR A 200 13.66 -6.24 -6.21
CA THR A 200 12.56 -6.82 -5.43
C THR A 200 13.09 -7.14 -4.05
N LEU A 201 12.63 -6.39 -3.03
CA LEU A 201 13.15 -6.49 -1.67
C LEU A 201 12.10 -6.93 -0.65
N GLY A 202 10.91 -7.30 -1.10
CA GLY A 202 9.85 -7.80 -0.26
C GLY A 202 8.70 -8.40 -1.07
N VAL A 203 7.77 -8.98 -0.34
CA VAL A 203 6.61 -9.68 -0.88
C VAL A 203 5.33 -9.09 -0.32
N PHE A 204 4.44 -8.69 -1.21
CA PHE A 204 3.07 -8.30 -0.92
C PHE A 204 2.17 -9.53 -1.05
N ARG A 205 1.51 -9.93 0.03
CA ARG A 205 0.61 -11.10 0.04
C ARG A 205 -0.79 -10.74 -0.43
N ILE A 206 -1.31 -11.49 -1.38
CA ILE A 206 -2.69 -11.38 -1.85
C ILE A 206 -3.52 -12.51 -1.22
N HIS A 207 -4.47 -12.16 -0.37
CA HIS A 207 -5.39 -13.13 0.24
C HIS A 207 -6.79 -12.51 0.44
N PRO A 208 -7.86 -13.34 0.58
CA PRO A 208 -9.24 -12.84 0.62
C PRO A 208 -9.57 -11.91 1.81
N SER A 209 -8.86 -12.07 2.94
CA SER A 209 -9.04 -11.25 4.15
C SER A 209 -8.17 -9.99 4.18
N SER A 210 -7.38 -9.68 3.13
CA SER A 210 -6.63 -8.42 3.03
C SER A 210 -7.58 -7.21 3.04
N ALA A 211 -7.18 -6.13 3.68
CA ALA A 211 -7.93 -4.87 3.66
C ALA A 211 -8.19 -4.37 2.23
N SER A 212 -7.25 -4.64 1.31
CA SER A 212 -7.34 -4.29 -0.12
C SER A 212 -8.19 -5.24 -0.96
N SER A 213 -8.82 -6.29 -0.39
CA SER A 213 -9.61 -7.27 -1.16
C SER A 213 -10.93 -6.71 -1.69
N SER A 214 -11.52 -5.71 -1.02
CA SER A 214 -12.78 -5.06 -1.45
C SER A 214 -12.55 -4.02 -2.53
N VAL A 215 -12.84 -4.39 -3.78
CA VAL A 215 -12.63 -3.52 -4.95
C VAL A 215 -13.46 -2.23 -4.86
N GLU A 216 -14.73 -2.32 -4.43
CA GLU A 216 -15.62 -1.16 -4.31
C GLU A 216 -15.10 -0.19 -3.26
N ARG A 217 -14.81 -0.68 -2.04
CA ARG A 217 -14.29 0.15 -0.94
C ARG A 217 -13.00 0.86 -1.36
N ASN A 218 -12.09 0.15 -2.02
CA ASN A 218 -10.83 0.74 -2.49
C ASN A 218 -11.06 1.81 -3.57
N CYS A 219 -12.00 1.57 -4.49
CA CYS A 219 -12.36 2.56 -5.51
C CYS A 219 -12.97 3.83 -4.89
N ASP A 220 -13.86 3.67 -3.92
CA ASP A 220 -14.52 4.79 -3.24
C ASP A 220 -13.53 5.58 -2.41
N ALA A 221 -12.67 4.92 -1.63
CA ALA A 221 -11.62 5.56 -0.85
C ALA A 221 -10.61 6.32 -1.74
N GLU A 222 -10.14 5.69 -2.83
CA GLU A 222 -9.28 6.36 -3.80
C GLU A 222 -9.96 7.60 -4.39
N MET A 223 -11.26 7.51 -4.72
CA MET A 223 -12.01 8.63 -5.27
C MET A 223 -12.22 9.75 -4.25
N ALA A 224 -12.42 9.43 -2.97
CA ALA A 224 -12.51 10.41 -1.89
C ALA A 224 -11.18 11.17 -1.71
N VAL A 225 -10.05 10.47 -1.66
CA VAL A 225 -8.71 11.07 -1.63
C VAL A 225 -8.48 11.97 -2.84
N VAL A 226 -8.79 11.48 -4.04
CA VAL A 226 -8.63 12.25 -5.29
C VAL A 226 -9.49 13.52 -5.28
N LYS A 227 -10.74 13.42 -4.85
CA LYS A 227 -11.64 14.58 -4.74
C LYS A 227 -11.08 15.61 -3.77
N HIS A 228 -10.62 15.18 -2.60
CA HIS A 228 -9.99 16.05 -1.60
C HIS A 228 -8.80 16.83 -2.20
N HIS A 229 -7.86 16.13 -2.83
CA HIS A 229 -6.67 16.77 -3.41
C HIS A 229 -6.94 17.59 -4.67
N LEU A 230 -7.91 17.23 -5.52
CA LEU A 230 -8.32 18.06 -6.66
C LEU A 230 -8.89 19.40 -6.19
N THR A 231 -9.71 19.41 -5.14
CA THR A 231 -10.24 20.63 -4.52
C THR A 231 -9.11 21.48 -3.95
N ARG A 232 -8.21 20.87 -3.17
CA ARG A 232 -7.05 21.53 -2.56
C ARG A 232 -6.10 22.14 -3.58
N ALA A 233 -5.83 21.43 -4.68
CA ALA A 233 -4.99 21.89 -5.78
C ALA A 233 -5.68 22.89 -6.73
N ASN A 234 -6.94 23.25 -6.45
CA ASN A 234 -7.77 24.10 -7.30
C ASN A 234 -7.82 23.64 -8.77
N ILE A 235 -7.87 22.32 -8.99
CA ILE A 235 -7.98 21.73 -10.33
C ILE A 235 -9.45 21.70 -10.74
N THR A 236 -9.88 22.70 -11.50
CA THR A 236 -11.27 22.89 -11.95
C THR A 236 -11.56 22.34 -13.35
N SER A 237 -10.53 21.93 -14.11
CA SER A 237 -10.70 21.38 -15.45
C SER A 237 -11.56 20.11 -15.44
N ARG A 238 -12.82 20.23 -15.90
CA ARG A 238 -13.76 19.10 -16.01
C ARG A 238 -13.17 17.92 -16.77
N ARG A 239 -12.37 18.17 -17.82
CA ARG A 239 -11.71 17.12 -18.61
C ARG A 239 -10.69 16.34 -17.77
N MET A 240 -9.86 17.03 -16.98
CA MET A 240 -8.86 16.39 -16.12
C MET A 240 -9.52 15.57 -15.01
N VAL A 241 -10.51 16.16 -14.33
CA VAL A 241 -11.28 15.50 -13.27
C VAL A 241 -11.94 14.22 -13.79
N ARG A 242 -12.71 14.31 -14.90
CA ARG A 242 -13.39 13.15 -15.50
C ARG A 242 -12.39 12.07 -15.94
N ARG A 243 -11.26 12.47 -16.53
CA ARG A 243 -10.23 11.52 -16.93
C ARG A 243 -9.59 10.80 -15.71
N ARG A 244 -9.40 11.52 -14.60
CA ARG A 244 -8.91 10.92 -13.37
C ARG A 244 -9.91 9.92 -12.78
N GLN A 245 -11.18 10.29 -12.70
CA GLN A 245 -12.26 9.39 -12.28
C GLN A 245 -12.39 8.15 -13.19
N ALA A 246 -12.25 8.33 -14.50
CA ALA A 246 -12.25 7.21 -15.45
C ALA A 246 -11.13 6.21 -15.16
N ARG A 247 -9.96 6.66 -14.68
CA ARG A 247 -8.85 5.75 -14.28
C ARG A 247 -9.21 4.92 -13.06
N SER A 248 -9.82 5.51 -12.03
CA SER A 248 -10.23 4.76 -10.83
C SER A 248 -11.25 3.66 -11.21
N HIS A 249 -12.28 4.02 -11.98
CA HIS A 249 -13.24 3.03 -12.49
C HIS A 249 -12.59 1.97 -13.39
N TYR A 250 -11.65 2.35 -14.27
CA TYR A 250 -10.91 1.38 -15.07
C TYR A 250 -10.12 0.40 -14.17
N SER A 251 -9.45 0.90 -13.13
CA SER A 251 -8.70 0.07 -12.19
C SER A 251 -9.62 -0.91 -11.44
N ALA A 252 -10.77 -0.44 -10.95
CA ALA A 252 -11.77 -1.27 -10.32
C ALA A 252 -12.34 -2.34 -11.27
N GLY A 253 -12.69 -1.98 -12.51
CA GLY A 253 -13.12 -2.93 -13.53
C GLY A 253 -12.06 -4.00 -13.81
N ARG A 254 -10.77 -3.63 -13.84
CA ARG A 254 -9.66 -4.58 -14.00
C ARG A 254 -9.48 -5.49 -12.79
N ALA A 255 -9.67 -4.97 -11.58
CA ALA A 255 -9.61 -5.75 -10.34
C ALA A 255 -10.74 -6.79 -10.31
N HIS A 256 -11.99 -6.39 -10.56
CA HIS A 256 -13.12 -7.33 -10.67
C HIS A 256 -12.90 -8.40 -11.74
N HIS A 257 -12.39 -7.99 -12.92
CA HIS A 257 -12.08 -8.95 -13.97
C HIS A 257 -11.05 -9.99 -13.55
N LYS A 258 -9.96 -9.56 -12.87
CA LYS A 258 -8.93 -10.47 -12.34
C LYS A 258 -9.48 -11.42 -11.28
N ASN A 259 -10.39 -10.94 -10.45
CA ASN A 259 -11.06 -11.75 -9.43
C ASN A 259 -12.16 -12.68 -10.01
N GLY A 260 -12.31 -12.72 -11.35
CA GLY A 260 -13.33 -13.55 -12.02
C GLY A 260 -14.75 -13.01 -11.95
N SER A 261 -14.96 -11.83 -11.36
CA SER A 261 -16.27 -11.18 -11.18
C SER A 261 -16.64 -10.36 -12.42
N LEU A 262 -16.90 -11.05 -13.54
CA LEU A 262 -17.13 -10.37 -14.84
C LEU A 262 -18.34 -9.44 -14.84
N GLN A 263 -19.41 -9.79 -14.09
CA GLN A 263 -20.62 -8.97 -13.97
C GLN A 263 -20.32 -7.65 -13.26
N SER A 264 -19.52 -7.66 -12.18
CA SER A 264 -19.13 -6.45 -11.45
C SER A 264 -18.11 -5.59 -12.22
N ALA A 265 -17.32 -6.18 -13.11
CA ALA A 265 -16.35 -5.44 -13.92
C ALA A 265 -17.02 -4.50 -14.96
N TRP A 266 -18.15 -4.92 -15.54
CA TRP A 266 -18.82 -4.19 -16.62
C TRP A 266 -19.31 -2.79 -16.25
N PRO A 267 -20.03 -2.56 -15.12
CA PRO A 267 -20.44 -1.23 -14.69
C PRO A 267 -19.29 -0.24 -14.60
N HIS A 268 -18.14 -0.68 -14.06
CA HIS A 268 -16.95 0.15 -13.94
C HIS A 268 -16.35 0.52 -15.30
N PHE A 269 -16.20 -0.42 -16.24
CA PHE A 269 -15.72 -0.09 -17.59
C PHE A 269 -16.68 0.84 -18.32
N ARG A 270 -18.00 0.61 -18.23
CA ARG A 270 -19.01 1.49 -18.79
C ARG A 270 -18.90 2.91 -18.22
N ARG A 271 -18.74 3.04 -16.91
CA ARG A 271 -18.56 4.34 -16.25
C ARG A 271 -17.28 5.04 -16.70
N ALA A 272 -16.18 4.30 -16.83
CA ALA A 272 -14.92 4.84 -17.33
C ALA A 272 -15.03 5.36 -18.77
N LEU A 273 -15.72 4.64 -19.67
CA LEU A 273 -15.98 5.08 -21.05
C LEU A 273 -16.82 6.37 -21.07
N TRP A 274 -17.88 6.42 -20.26
CA TRP A 274 -18.74 7.60 -20.18
C TRP A 274 -17.99 8.84 -19.65
N LEU A 275 -17.13 8.66 -18.65
CA LEU A 275 -16.34 9.73 -18.08
C LEU A 275 -15.24 10.24 -19.02
N SER A 276 -14.59 9.35 -19.76
CA SER A 276 -13.50 9.71 -20.66
C SER A 276 -13.43 8.76 -21.87
N PRO A 277 -14.21 9.03 -22.94
CA PRO A 277 -14.17 8.21 -24.16
C PRO A 277 -12.78 8.13 -24.81
N SER A 278 -11.92 9.13 -24.59
CA SER A 278 -10.55 9.16 -25.12
C SER A 278 -9.55 8.32 -24.29
N PHE A 279 -9.98 7.66 -23.21
CA PHE A 279 -9.10 6.82 -22.40
C PHE A 279 -9.00 5.42 -23.00
N ALA A 280 -8.10 5.24 -23.98
CA ALA A 280 -7.96 4.03 -24.82
C ALA A 280 -7.84 2.71 -24.04
N ARG A 281 -7.21 2.72 -22.84
CA ARG A 281 -7.07 1.52 -22.01
C ARG A 281 -8.40 0.89 -21.62
N THR A 282 -9.49 1.69 -21.53
CA THR A 282 -10.81 1.18 -21.18
C THR A 282 -11.35 0.26 -22.28
N TYR A 283 -11.13 0.60 -23.55
CA TYR A 283 -11.53 -0.26 -24.68
C TYR A 283 -10.82 -1.60 -24.65
N ALA A 284 -9.51 -1.61 -24.39
CA ALA A 284 -8.77 -2.86 -24.20
C ALA A 284 -9.33 -3.69 -23.02
N GLY A 285 -9.70 -3.03 -21.92
CA GLY A 285 -10.34 -3.69 -20.76
C GLY A 285 -11.68 -4.33 -21.13
N VAL A 286 -12.52 -3.64 -21.90
CA VAL A 286 -13.81 -4.14 -22.39
C VAL A 286 -13.63 -5.33 -23.33
N LEU A 287 -12.68 -5.27 -24.26
CA LEU A 287 -12.39 -6.38 -25.18
C LEU A 287 -11.94 -7.64 -24.43
N VAL A 288 -11.05 -7.49 -23.47
CA VAL A 288 -10.60 -8.61 -22.63
C VAL A 288 -11.74 -9.18 -21.80
N LEU A 289 -12.64 -8.33 -21.27
CA LEU A 289 -13.83 -8.76 -20.54
C LEU A 289 -14.78 -9.56 -21.44
N ALA A 290 -15.06 -9.07 -22.65
CA ALA A 290 -15.92 -9.74 -23.62
C ALA A 290 -15.36 -11.11 -24.02
N TYR A 291 -14.05 -11.19 -24.30
CA TYR A 291 -13.36 -12.45 -24.59
C TYR A 291 -13.49 -13.46 -23.45
N SER A 292 -13.23 -13.03 -22.21
CA SER A 292 -13.34 -13.88 -21.02
C SER A 292 -14.75 -14.40 -20.81
N SER A 293 -15.76 -13.56 -21.07
CA SER A 293 -17.18 -13.93 -20.98
C SER A 293 -17.57 -14.94 -22.02
N ALA A 294 -17.12 -14.78 -23.28
CA ALA A 294 -17.36 -15.72 -24.37
C ALA A 294 -16.71 -17.08 -24.10
N LYS A 295 -15.45 -17.07 -23.69
CA LYS A 295 -14.71 -18.30 -23.32
C LYS A 295 -15.45 -19.08 -22.22
N ARG A 296 -15.92 -18.42 -21.18
CA ARG A 296 -16.67 -19.06 -20.07
C ARG A 296 -17.96 -19.72 -20.55
N LYS A 297 -18.72 -19.05 -21.43
CA LYS A 297 -19.94 -19.63 -22.04
C LYS A 297 -19.67 -20.86 -22.89
N LEU A 298 -18.57 -20.86 -23.66
CA LEU A 298 -18.18 -22.02 -24.48
C LEU A 298 -17.84 -23.23 -23.63
N PHE A 299 -17.04 -23.04 -22.56
CA PHE A 299 -16.71 -24.13 -21.63
C PHE A 299 -17.93 -24.70 -20.90
N GLN A 300 -18.92 -23.85 -20.51
CA GLN A 300 -20.16 -24.33 -19.90
C GLN A 300 -21.05 -25.14 -20.86
N ARG A 301 -21.00 -24.85 -22.18
CA ARG A 301 -21.71 -25.60 -23.20
C ARG A 301 -21.05 -26.94 -23.58
N SER A 302 -19.74 -27.06 -23.39
CA SER A 302 -18.99 -28.30 -23.68
C SER A 302 -19.02 -29.30 -22.50
N ALA A 303 -19.53 -28.90 -21.35
CA ALA A 303 -19.62 -29.72 -20.14
C ALA A 303 -21.04 -30.29 -19.92
N VAL A 304 -21.98 -30.05 -20.84
CA VAL A 304 -23.33 -30.61 -20.96
C VAL A 304 -23.39 -31.49 -22.20
#